data_f59b0891170263120abc78146f5a71b8
#
_entry.id   f59b0891170263120abc78146f5a71b8
#
_cell.length_a   1.000
_cell.length_b   1.000
_cell.length_c   1.000
_cell.angle_alpha   90.00
_cell.angle_beta   90.00
_cell.angle_gamma   90.00
#
_symmetry.space_group_name_H-M   'P 1'
#
loop_
_entity.id
_entity.type
_entity.pdbx_description
1 polymer ?
#
loop_
_entity_poly.entity_id
_entity_poly.type
_entity_poly.pdbx_seq_one_letter_code
_entity_poly.pdbx_strand_id
1 'polypeptide(L)'
;MEILFKTALDIRNYGEIKGLPSARKLGAQLLDYSEEFILASSNSSLTLMGNLLSAFLFNGSGDSPWNELETISIICPVPGYDRHFALCEKLGIKMIKVPLTGDGPDMNIVEDLVKNDDSIKGIWCNPKHSNPTGEIYSQDTVKRNCQFAIDWRI
;
A
#
# COMPACT_ATOMS: atom_id res chain seq x y z
N MET A 1 22.21 5.13 -24.17
CA MET A 1 21.26 5.21 -25.30
C MET A 1 21.02 3.84 -25.97
N GLU A 2 21.96 2.90 -25.93
CA GLU A 2 21.82 1.55 -26.53
C GLU A 2 20.81 0.61 -25.85
N ILE A 3 20.49 0.82 -24.58
CA ILE A 3 19.55 -0.05 -23.83
C ILE A 3 18.09 0.18 -24.24
N LEU A 4 17.74 1.39 -24.64
CA LEU A 4 16.37 1.75 -25.06
C LEU A 4 15.96 1.13 -26.42
N PHE A 5 16.93 0.78 -27.26
CA PHE A 5 16.65 0.22 -28.59
C PHE A 5 16.65 -1.31 -28.66
N LYS A 6 16.99 -1.99 -27.55
CA LYS A 6 16.97 -3.47 -27.49
C LYS A 6 15.60 -4.05 -27.12
N THR A 7 14.66 -3.22 -26.70
CA THR A 7 13.26 -3.63 -26.50
C THR A 7 12.52 -3.35 -27.80
N ALA A 8 11.82 -4.33 -28.33
CA ALA A 8 10.98 -4.20 -29.54
C ALA A 8 9.80 -3.22 -29.37
N LEU A 9 9.79 -2.42 -28.32
CA LEU A 9 8.80 -1.41 -28.00
C LEU A 9 9.10 -0.11 -28.73
N ASP A 10 8.14 0.35 -29.50
CA ASP A 10 8.22 1.70 -30.10
C ASP A 10 8.00 2.75 -29.02
N ILE A 11 9.11 3.36 -28.56
CA ILE A 11 9.10 4.39 -27.50
C ILE A 11 8.35 5.68 -27.89
N ARG A 12 7.93 5.80 -29.15
CA ARG A 12 7.11 6.94 -29.65
C ARG A 12 5.61 6.70 -29.45
N ASN A 13 5.21 5.51 -29.05
CA ASN A 13 3.83 5.12 -28.81
C ASN A 13 3.54 5.05 -27.29
N TYR A 14 2.28 4.85 -26.93
CA TYR A 14 1.87 4.61 -25.55
C TYR A 14 2.60 3.40 -24.97
N GLY A 15 3.04 3.53 -23.70
CA GLY A 15 3.60 2.40 -22.95
C GLY A 15 2.52 1.38 -22.57
N GLU A 16 2.97 0.24 -22.05
CA GLU A 16 2.06 -0.77 -21.50
C GLU A 16 1.38 -0.25 -20.22
N ILE A 17 0.11 -0.56 -20.03
CA ILE A 17 -0.70 -0.15 -18.86
C ILE A 17 -0.04 -0.61 -17.54
N LYS A 18 0.51 -1.83 -17.52
CA LYS A 18 1.20 -2.38 -16.34
C LYS A 18 2.65 -1.90 -16.21
N GLY A 19 3.13 -1.09 -17.13
CA GLY A 19 4.52 -0.64 -17.20
C GLY A 19 5.43 -1.59 -17.98
N LEU A 20 6.66 -1.16 -18.25
CA LEU A 20 7.62 -1.90 -19.07
C LEU A 20 7.88 -3.31 -18.51
N PRO A 21 7.87 -4.37 -19.34
CA PRO A 21 8.14 -5.73 -18.89
C PRO A 21 9.47 -5.87 -18.14
N SER A 22 10.53 -5.19 -18.61
CA SER A 22 11.82 -5.19 -17.92
C SER A 22 11.77 -4.56 -16.51
N ALA A 23 10.96 -3.51 -16.33
CA ALA A 23 10.76 -2.89 -15.02
C ALA A 23 9.92 -3.79 -14.10
N ARG A 24 8.88 -4.45 -14.62
CA ARG A 24 8.08 -5.41 -13.85
C ARG A 24 8.92 -6.62 -13.43
N LYS A 25 9.74 -7.15 -14.33
CA LYS A 25 10.68 -8.24 -14.02
C LYS A 25 11.67 -7.85 -12.92
N LEU A 26 12.23 -6.65 -12.96
CA LEU A 26 13.09 -6.12 -11.90
C LEU A 26 12.30 -6.00 -10.58
N GLY A 27 11.09 -5.44 -10.63
CA GLY A 27 10.21 -5.34 -9.47
C GLY A 27 9.90 -6.71 -8.85
N ALA A 28 9.63 -7.72 -9.67
CA ALA A 28 9.39 -9.10 -9.24
C ALA A 28 10.60 -9.68 -8.49
N GLN A 29 11.82 -9.45 -8.99
CA GLN A 29 13.07 -9.87 -8.33
C GLN A 29 13.29 -9.15 -6.99
N LEU A 30 13.02 -7.83 -6.94
CA LEU A 30 13.20 -7.03 -5.71
C LEU A 30 12.19 -7.37 -4.62
N LEU A 31 10.97 -7.72 -5.02
CA LEU A 31 9.86 -8.01 -4.10
C LEU A 31 9.71 -9.50 -3.80
N ASP A 32 10.48 -10.36 -4.48
CA ASP A 32 10.34 -11.81 -4.41
C ASP A 32 8.90 -12.27 -4.67
N TYR A 33 8.33 -11.76 -5.78
CA TYR A 33 6.93 -12.00 -6.13
C TYR A 33 6.75 -12.24 -7.63
N SER A 34 5.59 -12.77 -8.05
CA SER A 34 5.32 -13.08 -9.46
C SER A 34 5.18 -11.81 -10.30
N GLU A 35 5.83 -11.77 -11.48
CA GLU A 35 5.81 -10.64 -12.41
C GLU A 35 4.40 -10.24 -12.86
N GLU A 36 3.47 -11.18 -12.94
CA GLU A 36 2.09 -10.92 -13.38
C GLU A 36 1.33 -9.97 -12.45
N PHE A 37 1.70 -9.94 -11.15
CA PHE A 37 1.12 -9.06 -10.13
C PHE A 37 1.91 -7.76 -9.92
N ILE A 38 2.98 -7.54 -10.70
CA ILE A 38 3.76 -6.30 -10.61
C ILE A 38 3.20 -5.27 -11.59
N LEU A 39 2.92 -4.09 -11.07
CA LEU A 39 2.64 -2.90 -11.84
C LEU A 39 3.79 -1.91 -11.61
N ALA A 40 4.47 -1.51 -12.69
CA ALA A 40 5.55 -0.54 -12.65
C ALA A 40 5.07 0.78 -13.25
N SER A 41 4.88 1.77 -12.41
CA SER A 41 4.42 3.09 -12.82
C SER A 41 5.18 4.14 -12.02
N SER A 42 5.13 5.38 -12.40
CA SER A 42 5.64 6.56 -11.68
C SER A 42 6.93 6.34 -10.84
N ASN A 43 7.72 7.34 -10.66
CA ASN A 43 8.89 7.34 -9.78
C ASN A 43 8.59 7.82 -8.35
N SER A 44 7.32 8.05 -8.03
CA SER A 44 6.87 8.52 -6.73
C SER A 44 5.90 7.52 -6.10
N SER A 45 6.32 6.87 -5.02
CA SER A 45 5.44 5.98 -4.23
C SER A 45 4.21 6.72 -3.71
N LEU A 46 4.36 7.99 -3.31
CA LEU A 46 3.24 8.79 -2.82
C LEU A 46 2.18 9.03 -3.91
N THR A 47 2.60 9.24 -5.16
CA THR A 47 1.67 9.34 -6.30
C THR A 47 0.94 8.02 -6.52
N LEU A 48 1.64 6.88 -6.46
CA LEU A 48 1.02 5.56 -6.59
C LEU A 48 -0.01 5.29 -5.49
N MET A 49 0.35 5.61 -4.24
CA MET A 49 -0.56 5.49 -3.08
C MET A 49 -1.77 6.41 -3.22
N GLY A 50 -1.58 7.65 -3.66
CA GLY A 50 -2.67 8.60 -3.91
C GLY A 50 -3.63 8.09 -5.01
N ASN A 51 -3.09 7.57 -6.10
CA ASN A 51 -3.88 6.97 -7.18
C ASN A 51 -4.67 5.76 -6.70
N LEU A 52 -4.04 4.89 -5.88
CA LEU A 52 -4.71 3.71 -5.31
C LEU A 52 -5.86 4.10 -4.38
N LEU A 53 -5.62 5.02 -3.44
CA LEU A 53 -6.67 5.52 -2.56
C LEU A 53 -7.79 6.20 -3.32
N SER A 54 -7.47 6.99 -4.36
CA SER A 54 -8.48 7.60 -5.21
C SER A 54 -9.30 6.54 -5.96
N ALA A 55 -8.65 5.49 -6.44
CA ALA A 55 -9.35 4.38 -7.08
C ALA A 55 -10.33 3.69 -6.12
N PHE A 56 -9.94 3.45 -4.87
CA PHE A 56 -10.83 2.87 -3.87
C PHE A 56 -11.96 3.81 -3.46
N LEU A 57 -11.67 5.11 -3.35
CA LEU A 57 -12.71 6.11 -3.05
C LEU A 57 -13.83 6.12 -4.11
N PHE A 58 -13.49 5.96 -5.39
CA PHE A 58 -14.46 6.07 -6.48
C PHE A 58 -15.00 4.73 -6.99
N ASN A 59 -14.28 3.63 -6.78
CA ASN A 59 -14.65 2.32 -7.36
C ASN A 59 -14.79 1.21 -6.29
N GLY A 60 -14.42 1.47 -5.04
CA GLY A 60 -14.35 0.42 -4.01
C GLY A 60 -13.12 -0.48 -4.15
N SER A 61 -13.01 -1.43 -3.23
CA SER A 61 -11.98 -2.48 -3.20
C SER A 61 -12.56 -3.88 -3.41
N GLY A 62 -13.59 -4.00 -4.24
CA GLY A 62 -14.38 -5.22 -4.45
C GLY A 62 -15.80 -5.13 -3.88
N ASP A 63 -16.10 -4.05 -3.18
CA ASP A 63 -17.39 -3.68 -2.60
C ASP A 63 -17.82 -2.29 -3.12
N SER A 64 -18.66 -1.59 -2.37
CA SER A 64 -19.09 -0.23 -2.70
C SER A 64 -17.93 0.77 -2.68
N PRO A 65 -17.99 1.83 -3.50
CA PRO A 65 -17.06 2.95 -3.43
C PRO A 65 -16.91 3.50 -2.00
N TRP A 66 -15.68 3.75 -1.58
CA TRP A 66 -15.45 4.21 -0.21
C TRP A 66 -16.05 5.59 0.08
N ASN A 67 -16.22 6.45 -0.95
CA ASN A 67 -16.85 7.76 -0.79
C ASN A 67 -18.37 7.69 -0.50
N GLU A 68 -18.99 6.52 -0.64
CA GLU A 68 -20.39 6.28 -0.25
C GLU A 68 -20.53 5.87 1.22
N LEU A 69 -19.41 5.57 1.89
CA LEU A 69 -19.40 5.21 3.30
C LEU A 69 -19.43 6.47 4.18
N GLU A 70 -20.10 6.39 5.33
CA GLU A 70 -20.18 7.50 6.29
C GLU A 70 -18.81 7.90 6.83
N THR A 71 -17.96 6.92 7.09
CA THR A 71 -16.60 7.11 7.60
C THR A 71 -15.67 6.10 7.00
N ILE A 72 -14.46 6.55 6.63
CA ILE A 72 -13.34 5.69 6.22
C ILE A 72 -12.20 5.94 7.19
N SER A 73 -11.61 4.86 7.69
CA SER A 73 -10.47 4.92 8.61
C SER A 73 -9.30 4.11 8.06
N ILE A 74 -8.08 4.60 8.31
CA ILE A 74 -6.84 3.87 8.05
C ILE A 74 -6.02 3.84 9.34
N ILE A 75 -5.50 2.67 9.68
CA ILE A 75 -4.56 2.50 10.79
C ILE A 75 -3.21 3.09 10.39
N CYS A 76 -2.66 3.91 11.26
CA CYS A 76 -1.41 4.64 11.06
C CYS A 76 -0.43 4.26 12.16
N PRO A 77 0.50 3.31 11.94
CA PRO A 77 1.58 3.04 12.88
C PRO A 77 2.43 4.28 13.10
N VAL A 78 2.72 4.60 14.36
CA VAL A 78 3.47 5.79 14.75
C VAL A 78 4.66 5.45 15.66
N PRO A 79 5.82 6.10 15.44
CA PRO A 79 6.13 7.12 14.44
C PRO A 79 6.07 6.56 13.01
N GLY A 80 5.53 7.33 12.04
CA GLY A 80 5.36 6.92 10.65
C GLY A 80 5.70 8.04 9.67
N TYR A 81 5.63 7.75 8.38
CA TYR A 81 5.95 8.73 7.35
C TYR A 81 4.83 9.75 7.20
N ASP A 82 5.13 11.01 7.54
CA ASP A 82 4.18 12.12 7.62
C ASP A 82 3.42 12.40 6.31
N ARG A 83 4.02 12.09 5.16
CA ARG A 83 3.39 12.29 3.84
C ARG A 83 2.20 11.35 3.62
N HIS A 84 2.23 10.13 4.15
CA HIS A 84 1.07 9.23 4.14
C HIS A 84 -0.07 9.82 4.98
N PHE A 85 0.25 10.40 6.11
CA PHE A 85 -0.74 11.03 6.99
C PHE A 85 -1.37 12.26 6.34
N ALA A 86 -0.53 13.12 5.74
CA ALA A 86 -1.01 14.27 4.99
C ALA A 86 -1.90 13.87 3.78
N LEU A 87 -1.64 12.72 3.16
CA LEU A 87 -2.49 12.19 2.08
C LEU A 87 -3.86 11.77 2.62
N CYS A 88 -3.91 11.06 3.75
CA CYS A 88 -5.16 10.70 4.41
C CYS A 88 -5.98 11.94 4.78
N GLU A 89 -5.34 12.94 5.39
CA GLU A 89 -5.97 14.20 5.77
C GLU A 89 -6.60 14.91 4.55
N LYS A 90 -5.86 14.99 3.45
CA LYS A 90 -6.33 15.59 2.20
C LYS A 90 -7.53 14.88 1.58
N LEU A 91 -7.62 13.57 1.76
CA LEU A 91 -8.70 12.73 1.24
C LEU A 91 -9.86 12.57 2.22
N GLY A 92 -9.81 13.22 3.39
CA GLY A 92 -10.86 13.11 4.41
C GLY A 92 -10.90 11.74 5.10
N ILE A 93 -9.81 10.98 5.05
CA ILE A 93 -9.71 9.66 5.65
C ILE A 93 -9.29 9.81 7.12
N LYS A 94 -10.07 9.23 8.02
CA LYS A 94 -9.77 9.22 9.46
C LYS A 94 -8.54 8.37 9.74
N MET A 95 -7.62 8.88 10.55
CA MET A 95 -6.40 8.19 10.94
C MET A 95 -6.50 7.65 12.35
N ILE A 96 -6.28 6.35 12.53
CA ILE A 96 -6.23 5.67 13.82
C ILE A 96 -4.78 5.35 14.14
N LYS A 97 -4.23 5.99 15.17
CA LYS A 97 -2.83 5.80 15.56
C LYS A 97 -2.63 4.52 16.35
N VAL A 98 -1.62 3.74 15.99
CA VAL A 98 -1.18 2.54 16.72
C VAL A 98 0.33 2.64 16.97
N PRO A 99 0.83 2.38 18.17
CA PRO A 99 2.26 2.49 18.46
C PRO A 99 3.06 1.39 17.75
N LEU A 100 4.28 1.73 17.34
CA LEU A 100 5.31 0.75 16.98
C LEU A 100 5.96 0.20 18.26
N THR A 101 6.33 -1.09 18.25
CA THR A 101 6.81 -1.82 19.43
C THR A 101 8.26 -2.30 19.32
N GLY A 102 8.94 -1.97 18.20
CA GLY A 102 10.27 -2.49 17.87
C GLY A 102 10.21 -3.67 16.88
N ASP A 103 9.09 -4.38 16.84
CA ASP A 103 8.81 -5.51 15.95
C ASP A 103 7.67 -5.22 14.94
N GLY A 104 7.29 -3.96 14.82
CA GLY A 104 6.18 -3.46 14.02
C GLY A 104 5.07 -2.87 14.89
N PRO A 105 3.87 -2.62 14.34
CA PRO A 105 2.74 -2.10 15.10
C PRO A 105 2.28 -3.09 16.17
N ASP A 106 1.73 -2.56 17.27
CA ASP A 106 1.08 -3.42 18.27
C ASP A 106 -0.11 -4.15 17.65
N MET A 107 0.12 -5.41 17.29
CA MET A 107 -0.87 -6.23 16.60
C MET A 107 -2.08 -6.56 17.45
N ASN A 108 -1.98 -6.55 18.78
CA ASN A 108 -3.15 -6.78 19.63
C ASN A 108 -4.13 -5.60 19.53
N ILE A 109 -3.59 -4.38 19.47
CA ILE A 109 -4.40 -3.18 19.24
C ILE A 109 -4.97 -3.18 17.81
N VAL A 110 -4.15 -3.52 16.80
CA VAL A 110 -4.60 -3.59 15.40
C VAL A 110 -5.77 -4.57 15.27
N GLU A 111 -5.62 -5.78 15.81
CA GLU A 111 -6.65 -6.83 15.76
C GLU A 111 -7.94 -6.44 16.44
N ASP A 112 -7.85 -5.83 17.62
CA ASP A 112 -9.02 -5.36 18.35
C ASP A 112 -9.75 -4.25 17.59
N LEU A 113 -9.02 -3.29 17.04
CA LEU A 113 -9.58 -2.22 16.22
C LEU A 113 -10.31 -2.75 14.99
N VAL A 114 -9.66 -3.61 14.20
CA VAL A 114 -10.24 -4.16 12.97
C VAL A 114 -11.46 -5.01 13.25
N LYS A 115 -11.47 -5.74 14.37
CA LYS A 115 -12.62 -6.57 14.79
C LYS A 115 -13.84 -5.74 15.17
N ASN A 116 -13.65 -4.53 15.69
CA ASN A 116 -14.71 -3.74 16.29
C ASN A 116 -15.09 -2.47 15.50
N ASP A 117 -14.39 -2.16 14.39
CA ASP A 117 -14.62 -0.95 13.60
C ASP A 117 -14.56 -1.25 12.09
N ASP A 118 -15.73 -1.42 11.49
CA ASP A 118 -15.89 -1.70 10.05
C ASP A 118 -15.50 -0.52 9.14
N SER A 119 -15.31 0.67 9.71
CA SER A 119 -14.81 1.83 8.96
C SER A 119 -13.34 1.71 8.56
N ILE A 120 -12.59 0.80 9.21
CA ILE A 120 -11.17 0.59 8.94
C ILE A 120 -11.02 -0.15 7.62
N LYS A 121 -10.39 0.49 6.63
CA LYS A 121 -10.21 -0.04 5.27
C LYS A 121 -8.75 -0.37 4.94
N GLY A 122 -7.83 -0.11 5.84
CA GLY A 122 -6.43 -0.40 5.58
C GLY A 122 -5.49 0.02 6.70
N ILE A 123 -4.23 -0.30 6.50
CA ILE A 123 -3.11 0.06 7.38
C ILE A 123 -1.92 0.52 6.55
N TRP A 124 -1.28 1.61 6.94
CA TRP A 124 0.00 2.01 6.36
C TRP A 124 1.13 1.13 6.93
N CYS A 125 1.66 0.23 6.11
CA CYS A 125 2.75 -0.65 6.50
C CYS A 125 4.03 -0.34 5.73
N ASN A 126 5.15 -0.26 6.45
CA ASN A 126 6.50 -0.28 5.89
C ASN A 126 7.33 -1.32 6.63
N PRO A 127 7.20 -2.63 6.28
CA PRO A 127 7.77 -3.71 7.08
C PRO A 127 9.30 -3.79 7.07
N LYS A 128 9.95 -3.23 6.07
CA LYS A 128 11.42 -3.23 5.97
C LYS A 128 11.93 -1.79 6.05
N HIS A 129 12.67 -1.51 7.12
CA HIS A 129 13.27 -0.19 7.37
C HIS A 129 12.24 0.94 7.41
N SER A 130 11.29 0.82 8.32
CA SER A 130 10.19 1.77 8.53
C SER A 130 10.70 3.22 8.61
N ASN A 131 10.06 4.12 7.92
CA ASN A 131 10.38 5.54 7.95
C ASN A 131 9.49 6.25 8.99
N PRO A 132 10.05 6.96 10.00
CA PRO A 132 11.46 7.36 10.15
C PRO A 132 12.32 6.45 11.04
N THR A 133 11.76 5.40 11.66
CA THR A 133 12.40 4.66 12.76
C THR A 133 13.50 3.68 12.31
N GLY A 134 13.48 3.25 11.04
CA GLY A 134 14.34 2.18 10.55
C GLY A 134 13.94 0.77 11.01
N GLU A 135 12.84 0.65 11.74
CA GLU A 135 12.34 -0.59 12.32
C GLU A 135 12.02 -1.64 11.26
N ILE A 136 12.30 -2.89 11.56
CA ILE A 136 11.95 -4.03 10.71
C ILE A 136 10.92 -4.88 11.44
N TYR A 137 9.78 -5.11 10.81
CA TYR A 137 8.71 -5.91 11.40
C TYR A 137 9.13 -7.38 11.54
N SER A 138 8.74 -8.01 12.64
CA SER A 138 8.94 -9.44 12.83
C SER A 138 8.11 -10.25 11.81
N GLN A 139 8.53 -11.49 11.57
CA GLN A 139 7.75 -12.38 10.70
C GLN A 139 6.34 -12.65 11.25
N ASP A 140 6.21 -12.69 12.58
CA ASP A 140 4.91 -12.86 13.22
C ASP A 140 3.99 -11.67 12.96
N THR A 141 4.48 -10.45 13.15
CA THR A 141 3.75 -9.22 12.83
C THR A 141 3.31 -9.18 11.38
N VAL A 142 4.20 -9.54 10.43
CA VAL A 142 3.84 -9.57 9.01
C VAL A 142 2.76 -10.61 8.72
N LYS A 143 2.86 -11.82 9.29
CA LYS A 143 1.84 -12.86 9.12
C LYS A 143 0.48 -12.44 9.67
N ARG A 144 0.45 -11.86 10.86
CA ARG A 144 -0.78 -11.35 11.49
C ARG A 144 -1.41 -10.24 10.62
N ASN A 145 -0.63 -9.29 10.13
CA ASN A 145 -1.12 -8.29 9.19
C ASN A 145 -1.73 -8.89 7.91
N CYS A 146 -1.07 -9.90 7.32
CA CYS A 146 -1.56 -10.56 6.11
C CYS A 146 -2.85 -11.36 6.37
N GLN A 147 -3.03 -11.93 7.56
CA GLN A 147 -4.23 -12.69 7.91
C GLN A 147 -5.49 -11.83 7.78
N PHE A 148 -5.45 -10.59 8.24
CA PHE A 148 -6.58 -9.66 8.09
C PHE A 148 -6.92 -9.34 6.64
N ALA A 149 -5.91 -9.19 5.78
CA ALA A 149 -6.13 -8.95 4.35
C ALA A 149 -6.82 -10.13 3.66
N ILE A 150 -6.66 -11.35 4.19
CA ILE A 150 -7.31 -12.57 3.68
C ILE A 150 -8.73 -12.70 4.22
N ASP A 151 -8.94 -12.38 5.49
CA ASP A 151 -10.25 -12.45 6.15
C ASP A 151 -11.19 -11.34 5.67
N TRP A 152 -10.64 -10.23 5.21
CA TRP A 152 -11.36 -9.21 4.43
C TRP A 152 -11.49 -9.74 3.00
N ARG A 153 -12.60 -10.44 2.74
CA ARG A 153 -12.93 -10.94 1.40
C ARG A 153 -13.02 -9.75 0.43
N ILE A 154 -11.90 -9.48 -0.22
CA ILE A 154 -11.82 -8.66 -1.42
C ILE A 154 -12.12 -9.55 -2.62
#